data_a2f1cf0e0578989a32062e87a121edd9
#
_entry.id   a2f1cf0e0578989a32062e87a121edd9
#
_cell.length_a   1.000
_cell.length_b   1.000
_cell.length_c   1.000
_cell.angle_alpha   90.00
_cell.angle_beta   90.00
_cell.angle_gamma   90.00
#
_symmetry.space_group_name_H-M   'P 1'
#
loop_
_entity.id
_entity.type
_entity.pdbx_description
1 polymer ?
#
loop_
_entity_poly.entity_id
_entity_poly.type
_entity_poly.pdbx_seq_one_letter_code
_entity_poly.pdbx_strand_id
1 'polypeptide(L)'
;MRNTMVDFGGYRIHFRDRENEARVFLGEALRYAGIRIVYGPYGAGKTTFLSLINSTLRSLGGDVFIVYMNFEGRALSSILESSLPNGREVVERVRSLLGNVDALKAGMLIAEALKEGITYAISRVRVMEARRLLIIIDNLDKYLKEERGDGEYVALSSLLEFFAEAHEHPDEGVWSHFTDKPKVTVFALSDQAAVNVARRLGSKGLTSLFLLWNLPKPAFIEVVNEVAALTGKRGINAELLWNLLGGNVRMLEDLTIRHNWNVERWLSGIVNEVNDLIGNVNTLTKLIEYGKGRLNSLGINEQYVGQPDGTGHSETFWGEFPLFKRLLEENILISLVGAEGLSNLPDEPWIGRYYAYQIPAHYWVLRTMIMRGSINVKPEDVFKEIGEIRVN
;
A
#
# COMPACT_ATOMS: atom_id res chain seq x y z
N MET A 1 13.31 -10.93 -12.96
CA MET A 1 11.96 -10.34 -12.99
C MET A 1 11.43 -10.08 -14.40
N ARG A 2 12.26 -9.70 -15.37
CA ARG A 2 11.83 -9.31 -16.74
C ARG A 2 10.96 -10.31 -17.52
N ASN A 3 11.02 -11.61 -17.22
CA ASN A 3 10.24 -12.64 -17.92
C ASN A 3 9.02 -13.13 -17.12
N THR A 4 8.67 -12.46 -16.02
CA THR A 4 7.52 -12.86 -15.22
C THR A 4 6.25 -12.30 -15.83
N MET A 5 5.27 -13.17 -16.05
CA MET A 5 3.95 -12.79 -16.53
C MET A 5 2.98 -12.71 -15.35
N VAL A 6 2.19 -11.66 -15.31
CA VAL A 6 1.13 -11.44 -14.30
C VAL A 6 -0.24 -11.35 -14.94
N ASP A 7 -1.27 -11.63 -14.16
CA ASP A 7 -2.65 -11.50 -14.63
C ASP A 7 -3.06 -10.02 -14.72
N PHE A 8 -3.82 -9.69 -15.75
CA PHE A 8 -4.37 -8.39 -16.00
C PHE A 8 -5.76 -8.57 -16.64
N GLY A 9 -6.78 -8.69 -15.81
CA GLY A 9 -8.17 -8.83 -16.26
C GLY A 9 -8.40 -9.99 -17.23
N GLY A 10 -7.72 -11.12 -16.99
CA GLY A 10 -7.78 -12.31 -17.85
C GLY A 10 -6.74 -12.36 -18.97
N TYR A 11 -5.97 -11.31 -19.18
CA TYR A 11 -4.80 -11.30 -20.04
C TYR A 11 -3.51 -11.53 -19.23
N ARG A 12 -2.44 -11.94 -19.91
CA ARG A 12 -1.12 -12.08 -19.30
C ARG A 12 -0.21 -11.00 -19.84
N ILE A 13 0.29 -10.14 -18.95
CA ILE A 13 1.23 -9.06 -19.28
C ILE A 13 2.56 -9.26 -18.55
N HIS A 14 3.62 -8.64 -19.08
CA HIS A 14 4.93 -8.71 -18.43
C HIS A 14 4.96 -7.83 -17.18
N PHE A 15 5.48 -8.40 -16.09
CA PHE A 15 5.84 -7.62 -14.90
C PHE A 15 7.10 -6.80 -15.19
N ARG A 16 7.04 -5.49 -14.95
CA ARG A 16 8.09 -4.56 -15.37
C ARG A 16 8.57 -3.68 -14.22
N ASP A 17 9.85 -3.30 -14.34
CA ASP A 17 10.48 -2.17 -13.66
C ASP A 17 10.31 -2.15 -12.14
N ARG A 18 10.70 -3.26 -11.51
CA ARG A 18 10.75 -3.40 -10.05
C ARG A 18 12.11 -3.89 -9.56
N GLU A 19 13.11 -3.92 -10.44
CA GLU A 19 14.46 -4.41 -10.13
C GLU A 19 15.17 -3.49 -9.14
N ASN A 20 14.99 -2.18 -9.25
CA ASN A 20 15.59 -1.21 -8.33
C ASN A 20 14.95 -1.30 -6.94
N GLU A 21 13.62 -1.30 -6.88
CA GLU A 21 12.89 -1.47 -5.62
C GLU A 21 13.25 -2.80 -4.95
N ALA A 22 13.34 -3.89 -5.73
CA ALA A 22 13.74 -5.19 -5.21
C ALA A 22 15.18 -5.19 -4.67
N ARG A 23 16.09 -4.51 -5.34
CA ARG A 23 17.49 -4.39 -4.90
C ARG A 23 17.61 -3.59 -3.60
N VAL A 24 16.94 -2.45 -3.52
CA VAL A 24 16.92 -1.60 -2.31
C VAL A 24 16.25 -2.37 -1.18
N PHE A 25 15.04 -2.89 -1.40
CA PHE A 25 14.28 -3.64 -0.40
C PHE A 25 15.06 -4.85 0.14
N LEU A 26 15.60 -5.71 -0.74
CA LEU A 26 16.36 -6.88 -0.33
C LEU A 26 17.70 -6.50 0.32
N GLY A 27 18.36 -5.45 -0.19
CA GLY A 27 19.62 -4.96 0.37
C GLY A 27 19.46 -4.52 1.81
N GLU A 28 18.37 -3.85 2.15
CA GLU A 28 18.07 -3.37 3.50
C GLU A 28 17.35 -4.42 4.34
N ALA A 29 16.30 -5.05 3.81
CA ALA A 29 15.53 -6.04 4.54
C ALA A 29 16.34 -7.28 4.94
N LEU A 30 17.30 -7.69 4.12
CA LEU A 30 18.17 -8.82 4.46
C LEU A 30 19.43 -8.42 5.27
N ARG A 31 19.73 -7.14 5.35
CA ARG A 31 20.92 -6.64 6.06
C ARG A 31 20.63 -6.30 7.52
N TYR A 32 19.47 -5.69 7.78
CA TYR A 32 19.10 -5.19 9.09
C TYR A 32 17.84 -5.91 9.58
N ALA A 33 17.90 -6.38 10.83
CA ALA A 33 16.72 -6.90 11.52
C ALA A 33 15.68 -5.79 11.74
N GLY A 34 14.41 -6.15 11.88
CA GLY A 34 13.35 -5.19 12.18
C GLY A 34 12.05 -5.43 11.43
N ILE A 35 11.14 -4.49 11.58
CA ILE A 35 9.84 -4.49 10.93
C ILE A 35 9.89 -3.56 9.72
N ARG A 36 9.43 -4.03 8.57
CA ARG A 36 9.32 -3.27 7.32
C ARG A 36 7.87 -3.14 6.92
N ILE A 37 7.39 -1.92 6.78
CA ILE A 37 6.05 -1.64 6.29
C ILE A 37 6.14 -1.28 4.81
N VAL A 38 5.71 -2.17 3.94
CA VAL A 38 5.57 -1.88 2.51
C VAL A 38 4.19 -1.29 2.27
N TYR A 39 4.15 -0.05 1.81
CA TYR A 39 2.91 0.66 1.56
C TYR A 39 2.96 1.44 0.25
N GLY A 40 1.87 2.06 -0.15
CA GLY A 40 1.77 2.85 -1.37
C GLY A 40 0.40 2.75 -2.01
N PRO A 41 0.21 3.33 -3.20
CA PRO A 41 -1.08 3.36 -3.88
C PRO A 41 -1.76 2.00 -3.97
N TYR A 42 -3.10 2.00 -3.87
CA TYR A 42 -3.87 0.81 -4.22
C TYR A 42 -3.62 0.47 -5.69
N GLY A 43 -3.27 -0.80 -5.97
CA GLY A 43 -2.93 -1.22 -7.33
C GLY A 43 -1.48 -0.97 -7.78
N ALA A 44 -0.60 -0.45 -6.91
CA ALA A 44 0.83 -0.30 -7.23
C ALA A 44 1.59 -1.63 -7.38
N GLY A 45 0.94 -2.78 -7.11
CA GLY A 45 1.52 -4.11 -7.27
C GLY A 45 2.29 -4.63 -6.06
N LYS A 46 1.97 -4.19 -4.84
CA LYS A 46 2.61 -4.64 -3.58
C LYS A 46 2.61 -6.17 -3.43
N THR A 47 1.44 -6.79 -3.57
CA THR A 47 1.28 -8.25 -3.49
C THR A 47 2.12 -8.98 -4.54
N THR A 48 2.09 -8.50 -5.79
CA THR A 48 2.88 -9.07 -6.89
C THR A 48 4.37 -8.95 -6.60
N PHE A 49 4.82 -7.79 -6.14
CA PHE A 49 6.21 -7.54 -5.76
C PHE A 49 6.68 -8.49 -4.66
N LEU A 50 5.93 -8.60 -3.55
CA LEU A 50 6.29 -9.48 -2.43
C LEU A 50 6.23 -10.96 -2.78
N SER A 51 5.26 -11.37 -3.61
CA SER A 51 5.19 -12.73 -4.13
C SER A 51 6.42 -13.09 -4.99
N LEU A 52 6.90 -12.16 -5.82
CA LEU A 52 8.12 -12.33 -6.61
C LEU A 52 9.38 -12.37 -5.73
N ILE A 53 9.47 -11.52 -4.70
CA ILE A 53 10.55 -11.58 -3.71
C ILE A 53 10.56 -12.95 -3.05
N ASN A 54 9.42 -13.44 -2.57
CA ASN A 54 9.29 -14.75 -1.94
C ASN A 54 9.74 -15.88 -2.89
N SER A 55 9.25 -15.91 -4.13
CA SER A 55 9.61 -16.94 -5.12
C SER A 55 11.10 -16.89 -5.48
N THR A 56 11.66 -15.69 -5.65
CA THR A 56 13.08 -15.50 -5.96
C THR A 56 13.97 -16.01 -4.82
N LEU A 57 13.69 -15.61 -3.57
CA LEU A 57 14.48 -16.04 -2.42
C LEU A 57 14.41 -17.54 -2.21
N ARG A 58 13.23 -18.16 -2.39
CA ARG A 58 13.07 -19.61 -2.33
C ARG A 58 13.88 -20.34 -3.41
N SER A 59 14.00 -19.77 -4.60
CA SER A 59 14.77 -20.37 -5.72
C SER A 59 16.28 -20.28 -5.52
N LEU A 60 16.76 -19.27 -4.77
CA LEU A 60 18.18 -19.09 -4.47
C LEU A 60 18.70 -20.05 -3.39
N GLY A 61 17.80 -20.67 -2.63
CA GLY A 61 18.12 -21.72 -1.65
C GLY A 61 18.67 -21.22 -0.31
N GLY A 62 18.50 -22.01 0.67
CA GLY A 62 19.24 -22.33 1.90
C GLY A 62 19.37 -21.30 3.02
N ASP A 63 19.66 -20.06 2.78
CA ASP A 63 20.07 -19.15 3.86
C ASP A 63 18.94 -18.37 4.55
N VAL A 64 17.74 -18.36 3.95
CA VAL A 64 16.60 -17.60 4.48
C VAL A 64 15.40 -18.51 4.72
N PHE A 65 14.95 -18.59 5.97
CA PHE A 65 13.68 -19.21 6.29
C PHE A 65 12.56 -18.20 6.03
N ILE A 66 11.65 -18.52 5.09
CA ILE A 66 10.62 -17.59 4.64
C ILE A 66 9.24 -18.12 4.97
N VAL A 67 8.46 -17.29 5.68
CA VAL A 67 7.02 -17.44 5.87
C VAL A 67 6.33 -16.35 5.05
N TYR A 68 5.45 -16.69 4.11
CA TYR A 68 4.66 -15.75 3.33
C TYR A 68 3.17 -16.05 3.52
N MET A 69 2.47 -15.13 4.17
CA MET A 69 1.04 -15.18 4.43
C MET A 69 0.33 -14.09 3.64
N ASN A 70 -0.54 -14.49 2.71
CA ASN A 70 -1.40 -13.56 1.97
C ASN A 70 -2.86 -13.78 2.37
N PHE A 71 -3.49 -12.74 2.89
CA PHE A 71 -4.83 -12.74 3.45
C PHE A 71 -5.94 -12.47 2.41
N GLU A 72 -5.59 -12.27 1.15
CA GLU A 72 -6.57 -11.95 0.12
C GLU A 72 -7.52 -13.13 -0.16
N GLY A 73 -8.82 -12.94 0.17
CA GLY A 73 -9.91 -13.84 -0.22
C GLY A 73 -9.85 -15.26 0.32
N ARG A 74 -9.17 -15.51 1.47
CA ARG A 74 -8.98 -16.86 2.02
C ARG A 74 -9.36 -16.94 3.50
N ALA A 75 -9.87 -18.10 3.92
CA ALA A 75 -10.11 -18.39 5.33
C ALA A 75 -8.78 -18.48 6.13
N LEU A 76 -8.81 -18.10 7.40
CA LEU A 76 -7.63 -18.07 8.26
C LEU A 76 -6.96 -19.44 8.39
N SER A 77 -7.73 -20.52 8.52
CA SER A 77 -7.20 -21.90 8.55
C SER A 77 -6.41 -22.23 7.28
N SER A 78 -6.93 -21.88 6.12
CA SER A 78 -6.27 -22.10 4.82
C SER A 78 -4.96 -21.32 4.69
N ILE A 79 -4.92 -20.09 5.23
CA ILE A 79 -3.71 -19.25 5.26
C ILE A 79 -2.66 -19.90 6.16
N LEU A 80 -3.01 -20.28 7.39
CA LEU A 80 -2.10 -20.93 8.33
C LEU A 80 -1.58 -22.25 7.76
N GLU A 81 -2.47 -23.10 7.21
CA GLU A 81 -2.11 -24.40 6.64
C GLU A 81 -1.14 -24.28 5.46
N SER A 82 -1.36 -23.31 4.57
CA SER A 82 -0.56 -23.20 3.33
C SER A 82 0.73 -22.40 3.50
N SER A 83 0.81 -21.54 4.50
CA SER A 83 1.91 -20.58 4.66
C SER A 83 2.94 -20.97 5.70
N LEU A 84 2.53 -21.76 6.68
CA LEU A 84 3.39 -22.17 7.81
C LEU A 84 3.91 -23.62 7.64
N PRO A 85 5.12 -23.90 8.09
CA PRO A 85 5.61 -25.28 8.22
C PRO A 85 4.67 -26.10 9.13
N ASN A 86 4.42 -27.34 8.74
CA ASN A 86 3.46 -28.21 9.43
C ASN A 86 2.06 -27.57 9.61
N GLY A 87 1.60 -26.84 8.59
CA GLY A 87 0.40 -25.98 8.67
C GLY A 87 -0.85 -26.68 9.21
N ARG A 88 -1.07 -27.98 8.93
CA ARG A 88 -2.19 -28.74 9.51
C ARG A 88 -2.09 -28.83 11.03
N GLU A 89 -0.91 -29.17 11.55
CA GLU A 89 -0.67 -29.21 13.00
C GLU A 89 -0.82 -27.83 13.62
N VAL A 90 -0.41 -26.77 12.91
CA VAL A 90 -0.62 -25.38 13.32
C VAL A 90 -2.11 -25.08 13.47
N VAL A 91 -2.93 -25.42 12.48
CA VAL A 91 -4.38 -25.20 12.51
C VAL A 91 -5.02 -25.98 13.66
N GLU A 92 -4.63 -27.25 13.87
CA GLU A 92 -5.13 -28.06 15.01
C GLU A 92 -4.74 -27.45 16.34
N ARG A 93 -3.51 -26.96 16.48
CA ARG A 93 -3.03 -26.30 17.70
C ARG A 93 -3.83 -25.02 17.99
N VAL A 94 -3.97 -24.13 16.99
CA VAL A 94 -4.75 -22.89 17.12
C VAL A 94 -6.20 -23.22 17.47
N ARG A 95 -6.81 -24.21 16.81
CA ARG A 95 -8.17 -24.68 17.11
C ARG A 95 -8.31 -25.21 18.53
N SER A 96 -7.33 -25.92 19.05
CA SER A 96 -7.38 -26.44 20.43
C SER A 96 -7.32 -25.35 21.47
N LEU A 97 -6.67 -24.21 21.18
CA LEU A 97 -6.51 -23.08 22.09
C LEU A 97 -7.64 -22.06 21.98
N LEU A 98 -8.05 -21.74 20.77
CA LEU A 98 -8.95 -20.61 20.50
C LEU A 98 -10.32 -21.05 19.93
N GLY A 99 -10.50 -22.34 19.63
CA GLY A 99 -11.72 -22.86 19.04
C GLY A 99 -11.70 -22.88 17.51
N ASN A 100 -12.85 -22.69 16.86
CA ASN A 100 -12.93 -22.74 15.39
C ASN A 100 -12.27 -21.53 14.77
N VAL A 101 -11.12 -21.73 14.13
CA VAL A 101 -10.27 -20.68 13.53
C VAL A 101 -11.01 -19.87 12.47
N ASP A 102 -11.89 -20.52 11.71
CA ASP A 102 -12.64 -19.85 10.63
C ASP A 102 -13.86 -19.06 11.17
N ALA A 103 -14.25 -19.27 12.42
CA ALA A 103 -15.30 -18.52 13.08
C ALA A 103 -14.80 -17.33 13.90
N LEU A 104 -13.49 -17.14 14.01
CA LEU A 104 -12.89 -15.99 14.69
C LEU A 104 -13.14 -14.72 13.90
N LYS A 105 -13.96 -13.82 14.43
CA LYS A 105 -14.35 -12.58 13.75
C LYS A 105 -13.80 -11.31 14.39
N ALA A 106 -13.38 -11.39 15.66
CA ALA A 106 -12.76 -10.25 16.33
C ALA A 106 -11.28 -10.13 15.92
N GLY A 107 -10.84 -8.95 15.51
CA GLY A 107 -9.47 -8.73 15.08
C GLY A 107 -8.42 -9.21 16.09
N MET A 108 -8.66 -9.02 17.40
CA MET A 108 -7.77 -9.51 18.46
C MET A 108 -7.63 -11.04 18.46
N LEU A 109 -8.71 -11.78 18.22
CA LEU A 109 -8.65 -13.25 18.14
C LEU A 109 -7.88 -13.72 16.89
N ILE A 110 -7.98 -12.98 15.80
CA ILE A 110 -7.18 -13.23 14.60
C ILE A 110 -5.70 -13.00 14.91
N ALA A 111 -5.37 -11.91 15.61
CA ALA A 111 -4.00 -11.62 16.02
C ALA A 111 -3.43 -12.73 16.93
N GLU A 112 -4.21 -13.20 17.91
CA GLU A 112 -3.81 -14.32 18.78
C GLU A 112 -3.63 -15.63 18.00
N ALA A 113 -4.52 -15.94 17.05
CA ALA A 113 -4.39 -17.11 16.19
C ALA A 113 -3.10 -17.06 15.34
N LEU A 114 -2.75 -15.89 14.82
CA LEU A 114 -1.51 -15.69 14.07
C LEU A 114 -0.27 -15.83 14.96
N LYS A 115 -0.26 -15.21 16.13
CA LYS A 115 0.85 -15.33 17.10
C LYS A 115 1.09 -16.79 17.48
N GLU A 116 0.05 -17.50 17.89
CA GLU A 116 0.13 -18.92 18.25
C GLU A 116 0.60 -19.77 17.05
N GLY A 117 0.03 -19.56 15.89
CA GLY A 117 0.40 -20.28 14.68
C GLY A 117 1.85 -20.08 14.30
N ILE A 118 2.34 -18.84 14.32
CA ILE A 118 3.73 -18.50 14.03
C ILE A 118 4.67 -19.07 15.09
N THR A 119 4.34 -18.90 16.37
CA THR A 119 5.09 -19.44 17.51
C THR A 119 5.25 -20.96 17.40
N TYR A 120 4.15 -21.67 17.15
CA TYR A 120 4.17 -23.12 17.00
C TYR A 120 5.00 -23.53 15.77
N ALA A 121 4.80 -22.89 14.63
CA ALA A 121 5.54 -23.20 13.41
C ALA A 121 7.06 -23.00 13.60
N ILE A 122 7.47 -21.89 14.18
CA ILE A 122 8.88 -21.57 14.46
C ILE A 122 9.49 -22.60 15.42
N SER A 123 8.78 -22.99 16.48
CA SER A 123 9.28 -23.97 17.46
C SER A 123 9.55 -25.38 16.86
N ARG A 124 8.90 -25.70 15.74
CA ARG A 124 9.03 -26.99 15.04
C ARG A 124 10.08 -27.01 13.92
N VAL A 125 10.55 -25.83 13.50
CA VAL A 125 11.56 -25.74 12.45
C VAL A 125 12.92 -26.16 13.01
N ARG A 126 13.63 -27.01 12.28
CA ARG A 126 15.05 -27.24 12.52
C ARG A 126 15.84 -26.02 12.04
N VAL A 127 15.90 -25.01 12.92
CA VAL A 127 16.48 -23.69 12.65
C VAL A 127 17.99 -23.72 12.37
N MET A 128 18.63 -24.87 12.56
CA MET A 128 20.11 -25.00 12.46
C MET A 128 20.69 -24.64 11.09
N GLU A 129 19.89 -24.68 10.02
CA GLU A 129 20.34 -24.42 8.65
C GLU A 129 20.07 -23.01 8.13
N ALA A 130 19.01 -22.33 8.62
CA ALA A 130 18.69 -20.99 8.17
C ALA A 130 19.50 -19.92 8.89
N ARG A 131 20.11 -19.00 8.13
CA ARG A 131 20.87 -17.86 8.67
C ARG A 131 20.00 -16.64 8.97
N ARG A 132 18.77 -16.58 8.45
CA ARG A 132 17.83 -15.45 8.56
C ARG A 132 16.40 -15.93 8.63
N LEU A 133 15.56 -15.16 9.29
CA LEU A 133 14.11 -15.33 9.31
C LEU A 133 13.45 -14.16 8.58
N LEU A 134 12.61 -14.46 7.59
CA LEU A 134 11.79 -13.47 6.89
C LEU A 134 10.32 -13.87 6.97
N ILE A 135 9.51 -13.04 7.61
CA ILE A 135 8.06 -13.23 7.69
C ILE A 135 7.41 -12.11 6.88
N ILE A 136 6.59 -12.46 5.90
CA ILE A 136 5.86 -11.53 5.05
C ILE A 136 4.37 -11.71 5.30
N ILE A 137 3.69 -10.63 5.67
CA ILE A 137 2.26 -10.58 5.95
C ILE A 137 1.63 -9.57 4.99
N ASP A 138 0.80 -10.06 4.08
CA ASP A 138 0.24 -9.29 2.98
C ASP A 138 -1.29 -9.23 3.06
N ASN A 139 -1.89 -8.05 2.83
CA ASN A 139 -3.33 -7.79 2.86
C ASN A 139 -4.02 -8.03 4.21
N LEU A 140 -3.30 -8.03 5.32
CA LEU A 140 -3.88 -8.23 6.65
C LEU A 140 -4.84 -7.08 7.04
N ASP A 141 -4.48 -5.84 6.70
CA ASP A 141 -5.31 -4.66 6.94
C ASP A 141 -6.70 -4.77 6.31
N LYS A 142 -6.78 -5.26 5.08
CA LYS A 142 -8.06 -5.51 4.41
C LYS A 142 -8.85 -6.63 5.08
N TYR A 143 -8.17 -7.72 5.41
CA TYR A 143 -8.79 -8.85 6.08
C TYR A 143 -9.42 -8.45 7.41
N LEU A 144 -8.71 -7.65 8.22
CA LEU A 144 -9.22 -7.14 9.48
C LEU A 144 -10.40 -6.17 9.29
N LYS A 145 -10.43 -5.36 8.21
CA LYS A 145 -11.54 -4.47 7.89
C LYS A 145 -12.82 -5.20 7.49
N GLU A 146 -12.70 -6.26 6.69
CA GLU A 146 -13.86 -7.06 6.25
C GLU A 146 -14.59 -7.70 7.43
N GLU A 147 -13.87 -8.06 8.48
CA GLU A 147 -14.42 -8.66 9.70
C GLU A 147 -15.07 -7.66 10.69
N ARG A 148 -15.18 -6.40 10.32
CA ARG A 148 -15.85 -5.25 10.97
C ARG A 148 -15.79 -5.18 12.50
N GLY A 149 -15.08 -4.18 13.00
CA GLY A 149 -15.13 -3.74 14.41
C GLY A 149 -14.02 -2.74 14.73
N ASP A 150 -14.19 -1.96 15.79
CA ASP A 150 -13.19 -0.98 16.30
C ASP A 150 -11.84 -1.62 16.70
N GLY A 151 -11.72 -2.93 16.57
CA GLY A 151 -10.55 -3.71 16.94
C GLY A 151 -9.47 -3.87 15.85
N GLU A 152 -9.68 -3.38 14.63
CA GLU A 152 -8.73 -3.59 13.52
C GLU A 152 -7.33 -3.06 13.83
N TYR A 153 -7.23 -1.80 14.24
CA TYR A 153 -5.95 -1.18 14.56
C TYR A 153 -5.33 -1.72 15.85
N VAL A 154 -6.15 -2.16 16.80
CA VAL A 154 -5.69 -2.83 18.03
C VAL A 154 -5.05 -4.17 17.69
N ALA A 155 -5.67 -4.95 16.79
CA ALA A 155 -5.12 -6.22 16.30
C ALA A 155 -3.79 -6.03 15.57
N LEU A 156 -3.71 -5.04 14.69
CA LEU A 156 -2.48 -4.71 13.97
C LEU A 156 -1.38 -4.26 14.95
N SER A 157 -1.71 -3.39 15.92
CA SER A 157 -0.76 -2.97 16.97
C SER A 157 -0.23 -4.16 17.76
N SER A 158 -1.12 -5.06 18.19
CA SER A 158 -0.76 -6.26 18.94
C SER A 158 0.18 -7.19 18.17
N LEU A 159 0.00 -7.33 16.85
CA LEU A 159 0.91 -8.10 16.01
C LEU A 159 2.26 -7.40 15.81
N LEU A 160 2.24 -6.08 15.60
CA LEU A 160 3.47 -5.31 15.48
C LEU A 160 4.31 -5.36 16.76
N GLU A 161 3.67 -5.27 17.93
CA GLU A 161 4.32 -5.45 19.25
C GLU A 161 4.93 -6.85 19.37
N PHE A 162 4.19 -7.91 19.04
CA PHE A 162 4.70 -9.28 19.04
C PHE A 162 5.96 -9.45 18.22
N PHE A 163 6.01 -8.81 17.03
CA PHE A 163 7.22 -8.85 16.20
C PHE A 163 8.32 -7.91 16.69
N ALA A 164 7.98 -6.82 17.39
CA ALA A 164 8.98 -5.95 18.03
C ALA A 164 9.71 -6.68 19.16
N GLU A 165 9.02 -7.51 19.94
CA GLU A 165 9.63 -8.36 20.99
C GLU A 165 10.75 -9.25 20.43
N ALA A 166 10.64 -9.71 19.17
CA ALA A 166 11.70 -10.47 18.50
C ALA A 166 13.05 -9.74 18.45
N HIS A 167 13.03 -8.42 18.57
CA HIS A 167 14.20 -7.55 18.50
C HIS A 167 14.57 -6.97 19.86
N GLU A 168 13.58 -6.65 20.68
CA GLU A 168 13.79 -6.11 22.04
C GLU A 168 14.27 -7.20 23.00
N HIS A 169 13.74 -8.42 22.84
CA HIS A 169 14.01 -9.60 23.69
C HIS A 169 14.37 -10.83 22.84
N PRO A 170 15.48 -10.79 22.07
CA PRO A 170 15.81 -11.85 21.11
C PRO A 170 16.07 -13.22 21.76
N ASP A 171 16.39 -13.25 23.04
CA ASP A 171 16.72 -14.45 23.80
C ASP A 171 15.51 -15.09 24.48
N GLU A 172 14.33 -14.47 24.38
CA GLU A 172 13.14 -14.91 25.08
C GLU A 172 12.15 -15.66 24.16
N GLY A 173 11.38 -16.56 24.76
CA GLY A 173 10.30 -17.28 24.11
C GLY A 173 10.72 -17.98 22.82
N VAL A 174 9.85 -17.92 21.81
CA VAL A 174 10.09 -18.54 20.49
C VAL A 174 11.26 -17.88 19.74
N TRP A 175 11.56 -16.63 20.03
CA TRP A 175 12.60 -15.86 19.35
C TRP A 175 14.01 -16.33 19.71
N SER A 176 14.19 -17.02 20.84
CA SER A 176 15.45 -17.60 21.27
C SER A 176 16.06 -18.58 20.24
N HIS A 177 15.23 -19.22 19.41
CA HIS A 177 15.68 -20.06 18.31
C HIS A 177 16.45 -19.31 17.21
N PHE A 178 16.32 -17.97 17.21
CA PHE A 178 16.95 -17.07 16.24
C PHE A 178 17.77 -15.96 16.89
N THR A 179 18.30 -16.16 18.12
CA THR A 179 18.99 -15.14 18.90
C THR A 179 20.05 -14.39 18.10
N ASP A 180 20.96 -15.14 17.46
CA ASP A 180 22.08 -14.59 16.70
C ASP A 180 21.77 -14.37 15.20
N LYS A 181 20.50 -14.44 14.80
CA LYS A 181 20.11 -14.38 13.39
C LYS A 181 19.23 -13.18 13.12
N PRO A 182 19.45 -12.47 12.00
CA PRO A 182 18.55 -11.40 11.58
C PRO A 182 17.10 -11.90 11.41
N LYS A 183 16.19 -11.23 12.08
CA LYS A 183 14.74 -11.45 11.99
C LYS A 183 14.12 -10.25 11.31
N VAL A 184 13.42 -10.47 10.21
CA VAL A 184 12.75 -9.41 9.46
C VAL A 184 11.28 -9.77 9.29
N THR A 185 10.41 -8.86 9.67
CA THR A 185 8.98 -8.98 9.42
C THR A 185 8.54 -7.88 8.48
N VAL A 186 7.85 -8.26 7.42
CA VAL A 186 7.33 -7.35 6.40
C VAL A 186 5.82 -7.35 6.46
N PHE A 187 5.22 -6.18 6.63
CA PHE A 187 3.77 -5.98 6.46
C PHE A 187 3.53 -5.20 5.18
N ALA A 188 2.72 -5.73 4.27
CA ALA A 188 2.20 -4.95 3.17
C ALA A 188 0.83 -4.38 3.56
N LEU A 189 0.75 -3.06 3.64
CA LEU A 189 -0.44 -2.33 4.03
C LEU A 189 -0.92 -1.46 2.86
N SER A 190 -2.22 -1.42 2.63
CA SER A 190 -2.85 -0.58 1.61
C SER A 190 -3.58 0.62 2.20
N ASP A 191 -3.85 0.58 3.49
CA ASP A 191 -4.58 1.60 4.22
C ASP A 191 -3.65 2.61 4.89
N GLN A 192 -3.87 3.91 4.66
CA GLN A 192 -3.08 4.97 5.29
C GLN A 192 -3.26 5.03 6.81
N ALA A 193 -4.43 4.65 7.31
CA ALA A 193 -4.65 4.58 8.75
C ALA A 193 -3.80 3.47 9.38
N ALA A 194 -3.72 2.30 8.74
CA ALA A 194 -2.83 1.22 9.17
C ALA A 194 -1.35 1.62 9.13
N VAL A 195 -0.93 2.37 8.09
CA VAL A 195 0.42 2.95 8.01
C VAL A 195 0.68 3.92 9.17
N ASN A 196 -0.31 4.72 9.57
CA ASN A 196 -0.19 5.63 10.71
C ASN A 196 -0.04 4.88 12.03
N VAL A 197 -0.74 3.76 12.23
CA VAL A 197 -0.54 2.87 13.39
C VAL A 197 0.89 2.35 13.42
N ALA A 198 1.37 1.80 12.31
CA ALA A 198 2.74 1.29 12.18
C ALA A 198 3.79 2.37 12.45
N ARG A 199 3.56 3.60 11.97
CA ARG A 199 4.45 4.75 12.19
C ARG A 199 4.53 5.15 13.66
N ARG A 200 3.42 5.14 14.40
CA ARG A 200 3.40 5.44 15.85
C ARG A 200 4.22 4.44 16.65
N LEU A 201 4.13 3.15 16.30
CA LEU A 201 4.92 2.09 16.93
C LEU A 201 6.39 2.13 16.53
N GLY A 202 6.69 2.66 15.34
CA GLY A 202 8.05 2.79 14.82
C GLY A 202 8.93 3.83 15.54
N SER A 203 8.37 4.62 16.47
CA SER A 203 9.13 5.55 17.32
C SER A 203 10.22 4.85 18.14
N LYS A 204 10.17 3.54 18.30
CA LYS A 204 11.19 2.69 18.96
C LYS A 204 12.38 2.31 18.03
N GLY A 205 12.46 2.84 16.81
CA GLY A 205 13.60 2.65 15.90
C GLY A 205 13.67 1.28 15.18
N LEU A 206 12.72 0.39 15.41
CA LEU A 206 12.69 -0.97 14.82
C LEU A 206 11.86 -1.07 13.53
N THR A 207 11.11 -0.02 13.19
CA THR A 207 10.18 -0.02 12.06
C THR A 207 10.64 0.97 10.99
N SER A 208 10.71 0.53 9.75
CA SER A 208 10.90 1.41 8.58
C SER A 208 9.72 1.32 7.61
N LEU A 209 9.50 2.42 6.89
CA LEU A 209 8.44 2.56 5.91
C LEU A 209 9.06 2.50 4.51
N PHE A 210 8.67 1.52 3.70
CA PHE A 210 9.10 1.38 2.32
C PHE A 210 7.94 1.70 1.38
N LEU A 211 8.07 2.79 0.62
CA LEU A 211 7.07 3.21 -0.34
C LEU A 211 7.26 2.44 -1.67
N LEU A 212 6.28 1.63 -2.03
CA LEU A 212 6.19 1.05 -3.38
C LEU A 212 5.21 1.90 -4.19
N TRP A 213 5.76 2.80 -5.02
CA TRP A 213 4.95 3.69 -5.85
C TRP A 213 4.42 3.01 -7.12
N ASN A 214 3.59 3.70 -7.89
CA ASN A 214 3.15 3.29 -9.21
C ASN A 214 4.34 3.13 -10.19
N LEU A 215 4.13 2.54 -11.35
CA LEU A 215 5.19 2.38 -12.35
C LEU A 215 5.68 3.73 -12.86
N PRO A 216 6.98 3.89 -13.15
CA PRO A 216 7.49 5.08 -13.81
C PRO A 216 6.97 5.18 -15.25
N LYS A 217 6.93 6.40 -15.78
CA LYS A 217 6.32 6.72 -17.08
C LYS A 217 6.75 5.79 -18.22
N PRO A 218 8.04 5.52 -18.45
CA PRO A 218 8.46 4.64 -19.55
C PRO A 218 7.87 3.23 -19.43
N ALA A 219 7.97 2.63 -18.26
CA ALA A 219 7.44 1.28 -18.01
C ALA A 219 5.91 1.24 -18.12
N PHE A 220 5.21 2.27 -17.63
CA PHE A 220 3.77 2.37 -17.78
C PHE A 220 3.33 2.47 -19.24
N ILE A 221 4.02 3.28 -20.07
CA ILE A 221 3.73 3.38 -21.50
C ILE A 221 3.93 2.04 -22.20
N GLU A 222 4.95 1.27 -21.83
CA GLU A 222 5.12 -0.09 -22.36
C GLU A 222 3.96 -1.02 -21.98
N VAL A 223 3.46 -0.95 -20.72
CA VAL A 223 2.29 -1.71 -20.30
C VAL A 223 1.05 -1.29 -21.09
N VAL A 224 0.82 0.02 -21.28
CA VAL A 224 -0.30 0.53 -22.08
C VAL A 224 -0.25 -0.03 -23.49
N ASN A 225 0.92 -0.01 -24.15
CA ASN A 225 1.08 -0.51 -25.51
C ASN A 225 0.86 -2.04 -25.58
N GLU A 226 1.36 -2.79 -24.61
CA GLU A 226 1.14 -4.24 -24.54
C GLU A 226 -0.35 -4.58 -24.37
N VAL A 227 -1.05 -3.91 -23.44
CA VAL A 227 -2.48 -4.11 -23.22
C VAL A 227 -3.29 -3.68 -24.44
N ALA A 228 -2.93 -2.57 -25.10
CA ALA A 228 -3.59 -2.14 -26.34
C ALA A 228 -3.45 -3.17 -27.45
N ALA A 229 -2.26 -3.77 -27.61
CA ALA A 229 -2.03 -4.83 -28.58
C ALA A 229 -2.86 -6.09 -28.26
N LEU A 230 -2.88 -6.53 -26.98
CA LEU A 230 -3.65 -7.70 -26.53
C LEU A 230 -5.17 -7.52 -26.70
N THR A 231 -5.67 -6.29 -26.50
CA THR A 231 -7.10 -5.97 -26.62
C THR A 231 -7.50 -5.52 -28.04
N GLY A 232 -6.56 -5.44 -28.97
CA GLY A 232 -6.79 -4.98 -30.34
C GLY A 232 -7.11 -3.48 -30.47
N LYS A 233 -6.86 -2.67 -29.43
CA LYS A 233 -7.14 -1.24 -29.42
C LYS A 233 -6.05 -0.46 -30.16
N ARG A 234 -6.46 0.52 -30.96
CA ARG A 234 -5.56 1.41 -31.74
C ARG A 234 -5.79 2.88 -31.37
N GLY A 235 -4.82 3.72 -31.65
CA GLY A 235 -4.92 5.17 -31.47
C GLY A 235 -4.97 5.61 -30.00
N ILE A 236 -4.33 4.87 -29.11
CA ILE A 236 -4.28 5.19 -27.68
C ILE A 236 -3.36 6.38 -27.45
N ASN A 237 -3.85 7.38 -26.72
CA ASN A 237 -3.02 8.48 -26.24
C ASN A 237 -2.41 8.08 -24.88
N ALA A 238 -1.22 7.46 -24.91
CA ALA A 238 -0.53 7.00 -23.70
C ALA A 238 -0.12 8.16 -22.77
N GLU A 239 0.14 9.36 -23.32
CA GLU A 239 0.43 10.55 -22.54
C GLU A 239 -0.78 11.01 -21.71
N LEU A 240 -1.97 11.01 -22.31
CA LEU A 240 -3.19 11.29 -21.56
C LEU A 240 -3.41 10.25 -20.46
N LEU A 241 -3.19 8.97 -20.74
CA LEU A 241 -3.31 7.92 -19.74
C LEU A 241 -2.28 8.08 -18.61
N TRP A 242 -1.07 8.49 -18.91
CA TRP A 242 -0.09 8.85 -17.89
C TRP A 242 -0.62 9.97 -16.99
N ASN A 243 -1.15 11.03 -17.58
CA ASN A 243 -1.68 12.18 -16.85
C ASN A 243 -2.92 11.86 -16.00
N LEU A 244 -3.61 10.79 -16.28
CA LEU A 244 -4.80 10.38 -15.52
C LEU A 244 -4.50 9.27 -14.51
N LEU A 245 -3.63 8.32 -14.87
CA LEU A 245 -3.42 7.09 -14.11
C LEU A 245 -2.08 7.09 -13.35
N GLY A 246 -1.08 7.91 -13.76
CA GLY A 246 0.20 8.07 -13.06
C GLY A 246 0.99 6.78 -12.86
N GLY A 247 0.90 5.84 -13.79
CA GLY A 247 1.59 4.55 -13.69
C GLY A 247 0.82 3.48 -12.91
N ASN A 248 -0.43 3.73 -12.51
CA ASN A 248 -1.23 2.78 -11.77
C ASN A 248 -1.82 1.69 -12.68
N VAL A 249 -1.29 0.46 -12.57
CA VAL A 249 -1.69 -0.66 -13.43
C VAL A 249 -3.11 -1.14 -13.13
N ARG A 250 -3.56 -1.05 -11.88
CA ARG A 250 -4.92 -1.44 -11.50
C ARG A 250 -5.97 -0.50 -12.08
N MET A 251 -5.68 0.79 -12.11
CA MET A 251 -6.57 1.77 -12.75
C MET A 251 -6.55 1.63 -14.27
N LEU A 252 -5.42 1.23 -14.86
CA LEU A 252 -5.37 0.87 -16.27
C LEU A 252 -6.24 -0.36 -16.57
N GLU A 253 -6.19 -1.39 -15.73
CA GLU A 253 -7.04 -2.57 -15.84
C GLU A 253 -8.53 -2.19 -15.77
N ASP A 254 -8.90 -1.37 -14.80
CA ASP A 254 -10.27 -0.89 -14.64
C ASP A 254 -10.74 -0.11 -15.88
N LEU A 255 -9.94 0.84 -16.36
CA LEU A 255 -10.23 1.58 -17.58
C LEU A 255 -10.38 0.68 -18.81
N THR A 256 -9.48 -0.28 -18.98
CA THR A 256 -9.42 -1.08 -20.22
C THR A 256 -10.45 -2.20 -20.24
N ILE A 257 -10.64 -2.88 -19.11
CA ILE A 257 -11.51 -4.07 -19.03
C ILE A 257 -12.95 -3.68 -18.68
N ARG A 258 -13.15 -2.87 -17.62
CA ARG A 258 -14.51 -2.53 -17.17
C ARG A 258 -15.11 -1.39 -17.99
N HIS A 259 -14.30 -0.42 -18.40
CA HIS A 259 -14.77 0.73 -19.18
C HIS A 259 -14.46 0.65 -20.68
N ASN A 260 -13.89 -0.48 -21.15
CA ASN A 260 -13.58 -0.72 -22.57
C ASN A 260 -12.85 0.47 -23.22
N TRP A 261 -11.83 1.00 -22.56
CA TRP A 261 -11.05 2.16 -22.99
C TRP A 261 -11.84 3.49 -23.08
N ASN A 262 -13.03 3.57 -22.51
CA ASN A 262 -13.80 4.82 -22.48
C ASN A 262 -13.32 5.72 -21.33
N VAL A 263 -12.36 6.59 -21.63
CA VAL A 263 -11.70 7.48 -20.68
C VAL A 263 -12.70 8.47 -20.06
N GLU A 264 -13.65 9.00 -20.82
CA GLU A 264 -14.65 9.95 -20.33
C GLU A 264 -15.56 9.28 -19.29
N ARG A 265 -16.06 8.07 -19.59
CA ARG A 265 -16.91 7.33 -18.66
C ARG A 265 -16.16 6.95 -17.40
N TRP A 266 -14.91 6.55 -17.53
CA TRP A 266 -14.05 6.22 -16.39
C TRP A 266 -13.82 7.47 -15.53
N LEU A 267 -13.43 8.59 -16.14
CA LEU A 267 -13.18 9.86 -15.44
C LEU A 267 -14.44 10.42 -14.79
N SER A 268 -15.64 10.20 -15.36
CA SER A 268 -16.90 10.54 -14.72
C SER A 268 -17.09 9.82 -13.37
N GLY A 269 -16.63 8.55 -13.27
CA GLY A 269 -16.60 7.81 -12.01
C GLY A 269 -15.73 8.49 -10.97
N ILE A 270 -14.54 8.92 -11.35
CA ILE A 270 -13.60 9.64 -10.46
C ILE A 270 -14.18 10.99 -10.02
N VAL A 271 -14.83 11.73 -10.95
CA VAL A 271 -15.52 12.99 -10.61
C VAL A 271 -16.58 12.77 -9.54
N ASN A 272 -17.39 11.72 -9.68
CA ASN A 272 -18.43 11.38 -8.69
C ASN A 272 -17.81 11.00 -7.34
N GLU A 273 -16.76 10.17 -7.33
CA GLU A 273 -16.02 9.81 -6.12
C GLU A 273 -15.52 11.05 -5.37
N VAL A 274 -14.88 11.98 -6.06
CA VAL A 274 -14.40 13.23 -5.47
C VAL A 274 -15.56 14.12 -4.98
N ASN A 275 -16.66 14.17 -5.72
CA ASN A 275 -17.87 14.91 -5.31
C ASN A 275 -18.43 14.37 -3.98
N ASP A 276 -18.55 13.06 -3.86
CA ASP A 276 -19.05 12.41 -2.65
C ASP A 276 -18.14 12.69 -1.44
N LEU A 277 -16.84 12.78 -1.66
CA LEU A 277 -15.87 13.13 -0.63
C LEU A 277 -15.97 14.58 -0.19
N ILE A 278 -16.12 15.53 -1.13
CA ILE A 278 -16.27 16.95 -0.81
C ILE A 278 -17.59 17.18 -0.08
N GLY A 279 -18.65 16.48 -0.46
CA GLY A 279 -19.93 16.41 0.22
C GLY A 279 -20.81 17.68 0.10
N ASN A 280 -20.24 18.87 -0.04
CA ASN A 280 -21.01 20.11 -0.22
C ASN A 280 -20.15 21.29 -0.68
N VAL A 281 -20.84 22.33 -1.19
CA VAL A 281 -20.23 23.57 -1.70
C VAL A 281 -19.45 24.34 -0.61
N ASN A 282 -19.88 24.29 0.65
CA ASN A 282 -19.19 24.99 1.74
C ASN A 282 -17.80 24.42 1.99
N THR A 283 -17.64 23.12 1.87
CA THR A 283 -16.33 22.46 1.96
C THR A 283 -15.45 22.88 0.79
N LEU A 284 -16.00 22.96 -0.42
CA LEU A 284 -15.29 23.46 -1.60
C LEU A 284 -14.90 24.94 -1.42
N THR A 285 -15.78 25.79 -0.90
CA THR A 285 -15.49 27.22 -0.64
C THR A 285 -14.30 27.36 0.30
N LYS A 286 -14.28 26.61 1.40
CA LYS A 286 -13.12 26.58 2.31
C LYS A 286 -11.85 26.09 1.62
N LEU A 287 -11.96 25.07 0.77
CA LEU A 287 -10.84 24.56 -0.02
C LEU A 287 -10.31 25.62 -1.00
N ILE A 288 -11.19 26.37 -1.65
CA ILE A 288 -10.85 27.46 -2.57
C ILE A 288 -10.15 28.60 -1.82
N GLU A 289 -10.71 29.04 -0.70
CA GLU A 289 -10.12 30.08 0.13
C GLU A 289 -8.74 29.70 0.63
N TYR A 290 -8.60 28.45 1.09
CA TYR A 290 -7.34 27.89 1.52
C TYR A 290 -6.35 27.70 0.35
N GLY A 291 -6.86 27.27 -0.82
CA GLY A 291 -6.06 26.94 -2.01
C GLY A 291 -5.67 28.12 -2.89
N LYS A 292 -6.37 29.27 -2.83
CA LYS A 292 -6.13 30.42 -3.73
C LYS A 292 -4.71 31.00 -3.74
N GLY A 293 -3.92 30.75 -2.70
CA GLY A 293 -2.50 31.12 -2.67
C GLY A 293 -1.54 29.95 -2.86
N ARG A 294 -2.02 28.72 -3.09
CA ARG A 294 -1.24 27.50 -2.83
C ARG A 294 -1.60 26.34 -3.76
N LEU A 295 -2.18 26.62 -4.91
CA LEU A 295 -2.69 25.63 -5.86
C LEU A 295 -1.64 24.62 -6.33
N ASN A 296 -0.38 24.99 -6.39
CA ASN A 296 0.70 24.10 -6.78
C ASN A 296 0.93 22.94 -5.78
N SER A 297 0.45 23.10 -4.54
CA SER A 297 0.55 22.08 -3.50
C SER A 297 -0.82 21.55 -3.04
N LEU A 298 -1.93 22.05 -3.60
CA LEU A 298 -3.32 21.73 -3.20
C LEU A 298 -3.53 21.65 -1.69
N GLY A 299 -3.08 22.69 -0.99
CA GLY A 299 -3.17 22.72 0.48
C GLY A 299 -2.14 21.83 1.19
N ILE A 300 -1.29 21.13 0.47
CA ILE A 300 -0.11 20.48 1.04
C ILE A 300 0.96 21.56 1.21
N ASN A 301 0.67 22.53 2.07
CA ASN A 301 1.61 23.60 2.33
C ASN A 301 2.67 23.12 3.30
N GLU A 302 3.93 23.36 2.96
CA GLU A 302 5.10 23.03 3.76
C GLU A 302 5.05 23.62 5.18
N GLN A 303 4.34 24.72 5.41
CA GLN A 303 4.19 25.35 6.72
C GLN A 303 3.22 24.64 7.67
N TYR A 304 2.30 23.82 7.15
CA TYR A 304 1.23 23.19 7.95
C TYR A 304 1.35 21.67 8.05
N VAL A 305 2.13 21.04 7.21
CA VAL A 305 2.49 19.64 7.41
C VAL A 305 3.59 19.64 8.47
N GLY A 306 3.18 19.40 9.69
CA GLY A 306 3.95 19.60 10.91
C GLY A 306 5.42 19.33 10.74
N GLN A 307 6.22 20.22 11.25
CA GLN A 307 7.63 19.94 11.41
C GLN A 307 7.80 18.61 12.13
N PRO A 308 8.85 17.84 11.85
CA PRO A 308 9.06 16.51 12.44
C PRO A 308 9.27 16.53 13.97
N ASP A 309 9.15 17.70 14.60
CA ASP A 309 9.38 17.92 16.02
C ASP A 309 8.29 17.46 16.98
N GLY A 310 7.25 16.78 16.47
CA GLY A 310 6.23 16.14 17.32
C GLY A 310 5.40 17.10 18.16
N THR A 311 5.49 18.41 17.95
CA THR A 311 4.68 19.39 18.67
C THR A 311 3.34 19.58 17.97
N GLY A 312 2.29 19.05 18.54
CA GLY A 312 0.85 19.36 18.56
C GLY A 312 0.10 19.98 17.38
N HIS A 313 0.78 20.41 16.33
CA HIS A 313 0.15 21.10 15.20
C HIS A 313 -0.60 20.18 14.23
N SER A 314 -0.37 18.87 14.28
CA SER A 314 -1.08 17.91 13.42
C SER A 314 -2.57 17.79 13.78
N GLU A 315 -2.92 17.80 15.05
CA GLU A 315 -4.32 17.66 15.49
C GLU A 315 -5.13 18.93 15.21
N THR A 316 -4.55 20.12 15.37
CA THR A 316 -5.19 21.40 15.01
C THR A 316 -5.42 21.53 13.51
N PHE A 317 -4.44 21.12 12.69
CA PHE A 317 -4.59 21.12 11.24
C PHE A 317 -5.70 20.16 10.77
N TRP A 318 -5.73 18.93 11.31
CA TRP A 318 -6.76 17.95 11.00
C TRP A 318 -8.17 18.40 11.44
N GLY A 319 -8.28 19.08 12.58
CA GLY A 319 -9.52 19.68 13.07
C GLY A 319 -10.01 20.81 12.19
N GLU A 320 -9.11 21.61 11.62
CA GLU A 320 -9.42 22.72 10.72
C GLU A 320 -9.75 22.29 9.28
N PHE A 321 -9.27 21.10 8.88
CA PHE A 321 -9.45 20.60 7.51
C PHE A 321 -9.92 19.13 7.42
N PRO A 322 -11.20 18.86 7.77
CA PRO A 322 -11.76 17.51 7.79
C PRO A 322 -11.65 16.78 6.42
N LEU A 323 -11.70 17.53 5.29
CA LEU A 323 -11.56 16.94 3.96
C LEU A 323 -10.20 16.28 3.76
N PHE A 324 -9.12 16.88 4.23
CA PHE A 324 -7.78 16.32 4.06
C PHE A 324 -7.65 14.97 4.80
N LYS A 325 -8.22 14.87 6.01
CA LYS A 325 -8.29 13.62 6.75
C LYS A 325 -9.05 12.56 5.95
N ARG A 326 -10.22 12.91 5.38
CA ARG A 326 -10.99 12.00 4.52
C ARG A 326 -10.22 11.55 3.29
N LEU A 327 -9.48 12.44 2.61
CA LEU A 327 -8.66 12.09 1.46
C LEU A 327 -7.56 11.05 1.80
N LEU A 328 -7.03 11.09 3.02
CA LEU A 328 -6.10 10.07 3.50
C LEU A 328 -6.82 8.76 3.88
N GLU A 329 -7.94 8.85 4.60
CA GLU A 329 -8.72 7.68 5.01
C GLU A 329 -9.25 6.90 3.81
N GLU A 330 -9.62 7.59 2.72
CA GLU A 330 -10.06 6.97 1.46
C GLU A 330 -8.90 6.64 0.51
N ASN A 331 -7.66 6.75 0.97
CA ASN A 331 -6.45 6.47 0.18
C ASN A 331 -6.30 7.31 -1.10
N ILE A 332 -6.95 8.46 -1.21
CA ILE A 332 -6.77 9.40 -2.33
C ILE A 332 -5.42 10.10 -2.22
N LEU A 333 -5.01 10.42 -0.99
CA LEU A 333 -3.69 10.90 -0.66
C LEU A 333 -2.85 9.81 0.01
N ILE A 334 -1.58 9.75 -0.34
CA ILE A 334 -0.58 8.86 0.23
C ILE A 334 0.46 9.72 0.96
N SER A 335 0.75 9.39 2.21
CA SER A 335 1.79 10.08 2.97
C SER A 335 3.18 9.63 2.53
N LEU A 336 4.05 10.59 2.29
CA LEU A 336 5.46 10.38 1.92
C LEU A 336 6.42 10.55 3.10
N VAL A 337 5.91 11.02 4.25
CA VAL A 337 6.73 11.38 5.41
C VAL A 337 7.44 10.16 5.99
N GLY A 338 8.76 10.25 6.12
CA GLY A 338 9.59 9.20 6.74
C GLY A 338 9.71 7.91 5.92
N ALA A 339 9.34 7.92 4.64
CA ALA A 339 9.43 6.75 3.77
C ALA A 339 10.80 6.64 3.09
N GLU A 340 11.23 5.41 2.91
CA GLU A 340 12.29 5.02 1.98
C GLU A 340 11.69 4.82 0.57
N GLY A 341 12.51 4.89 -0.48
CA GLY A 341 12.05 4.68 -1.87
C GLY A 341 11.53 5.94 -2.56
N LEU A 342 11.64 7.13 -1.95
CA LEU A 342 11.16 8.39 -2.52
C LEU A 342 11.88 8.81 -3.80
N SER A 343 13.09 8.30 -4.04
CA SER A 343 13.87 8.60 -5.26
C SER A 343 13.21 8.12 -6.56
N ASN A 344 12.23 7.24 -6.44
CA ASN A 344 11.48 6.70 -7.59
C ASN A 344 10.19 7.47 -7.90
N LEU A 345 9.90 8.53 -7.12
CA LEU A 345 8.73 9.37 -7.38
C LEU A 345 8.97 10.23 -8.63
N PRO A 346 7.96 10.37 -9.52
CA PRO A 346 8.07 11.27 -10.67
C PRO A 346 8.01 12.74 -10.22
N ASP A 347 8.71 13.60 -10.96
CA ASP A 347 8.60 15.05 -10.80
C ASP A 347 7.36 15.56 -11.57
N GLU A 348 6.21 15.46 -10.94
CA GLU A 348 4.91 15.72 -11.54
C GLU A 348 4.00 16.48 -10.54
N PRO A 349 3.05 17.30 -11.03
CA PRO A 349 2.29 18.21 -10.17
C PRO A 349 1.39 17.53 -9.10
N TRP A 350 1.08 16.26 -9.27
CA TRP A 350 0.32 15.48 -8.27
C TRP A 350 1.19 14.82 -7.20
N ILE A 351 2.50 15.06 -7.23
CA ILE A 351 3.47 14.62 -6.23
C ILE A 351 3.92 15.83 -5.42
N GLY A 352 3.51 15.89 -4.17
CA GLY A 352 3.95 16.91 -3.24
C GLY A 352 5.15 16.43 -2.41
N ARG A 353 5.69 17.32 -1.57
CA ARG A 353 6.82 17.00 -0.69
C ARG A 353 6.49 15.98 0.39
N TYR A 354 5.29 16.06 0.96
CA TYR A 354 4.87 15.24 2.11
C TYR A 354 3.75 14.26 1.77
N TYR A 355 3.00 14.53 0.71
CA TYR A 355 1.89 13.72 0.23
C TYR A 355 1.88 13.68 -1.29
N ALA A 356 1.30 12.62 -1.82
CA ALA A 356 1.06 12.50 -3.25
C ALA A 356 -0.35 11.93 -3.50
N TYR A 357 -0.96 12.30 -4.60
CA TYR A 357 -2.21 11.68 -5.00
C TYR A 357 -1.98 10.27 -5.52
N GLN A 358 -2.83 9.33 -5.10
CA GLN A 358 -2.76 7.92 -5.53
C GLN A 358 -2.73 7.79 -7.05
N ILE A 359 -3.58 8.56 -7.73
CA ILE A 359 -3.58 8.72 -9.18
C ILE A 359 -3.74 10.21 -9.54
N PRO A 360 -3.17 10.65 -10.67
CA PRO A 360 -3.28 12.04 -11.12
C PRO A 360 -4.71 12.53 -11.35
N ALA A 361 -5.64 11.63 -11.73
CA ALA A 361 -7.03 12.00 -11.97
C ALA A 361 -7.69 12.67 -10.76
N HIS A 362 -7.40 12.22 -9.52
CA HIS A 362 -7.89 12.87 -8.30
C HIS A 362 -7.37 14.32 -8.18
N TYR A 363 -6.08 14.52 -8.46
CA TYR A 363 -5.47 15.84 -8.49
C TYR A 363 -6.17 16.77 -9.50
N TRP A 364 -6.32 16.29 -10.74
CA TRP A 364 -6.89 17.10 -11.82
C TRP A 364 -8.35 17.43 -11.58
N VAL A 365 -9.14 16.50 -11.06
CA VAL A 365 -10.55 16.74 -10.71
C VAL A 365 -10.67 17.80 -9.62
N LEU A 366 -9.96 17.62 -8.49
CA LEU A 366 -9.95 18.58 -7.39
C LEU A 366 -9.48 19.96 -7.85
N ARG A 367 -8.40 20.01 -8.62
CA ARG A 367 -7.89 21.26 -9.19
C ARG A 367 -8.92 21.94 -10.08
N THR A 368 -9.60 21.21 -10.98
CA THR A 368 -10.64 21.75 -11.86
C THR A 368 -11.79 22.33 -11.03
N MET A 369 -12.24 21.63 -9.98
CA MET A 369 -13.28 22.11 -9.08
C MET A 369 -12.88 23.42 -8.39
N ILE A 370 -11.66 23.51 -7.89
CA ILE A 370 -11.11 24.70 -7.23
C ILE A 370 -11.02 25.86 -8.21
N MET A 371 -10.46 25.65 -9.41
CA MET A 371 -10.29 26.69 -10.42
C MET A 371 -11.64 27.25 -10.89
N ARG A 372 -12.64 26.41 -11.04
CA ARG A 372 -13.99 26.80 -11.44
C ARG A 372 -14.88 27.29 -10.30
N GLY A 373 -14.50 27.06 -9.05
CA GLY A 373 -15.33 27.33 -7.89
C GLY A 373 -16.63 26.52 -7.86
N SER A 374 -16.63 25.31 -8.41
CA SER A 374 -17.81 24.47 -8.57
C SER A 374 -17.47 23.00 -8.43
N ILE A 375 -18.30 22.25 -7.72
CA ILE A 375 -18.23 20.78 -7.68
C ILE A 375 -18.78 20.13 -8.98
N ASN A 376 -19.59 20.86 -9.73
CA ASN A 376 -20.20 20.39 -10.98
C ASN A 376 -19.22 20.53 -12.14
N VAL A 377 -18.21 19.67 -12.18
CA VAL A 377 -17.25 19.58 -13.28
C VAL A 377 -17.51 18.34 -14.11
N LYS A 378 -17.16 18.39 -15.39
CA LYS A 378 -17.30 17.29 -16.33
C LYS A 378 -15.91 16.81 -16.79
N PRO A 379 -15.80 15.59 -17.34
CA PRO A 379 -14.54 15.11 -17.89
C PRO A 379 -13.85 16.06 -18.87
N GLU A 380 -14.62 16.75 -19.73
CA GLU A 380 -14.10 17.70 -20.71
C GLU A 380 -13.44 18.90 -20.02
N ASP A 381 -13.95 19.32 -18.87
CA ASP A 381 -13.37 20.40 -18.08
C ASP A 381 -12.01 19.98 -17.51
N VAL A 382 -11.89 18.73 -17.07
CA VAL A 382 -10.64 18.15 -16.57
C VAL A 382 -9.62 17.99 -17.69
N PHE A 383 -10.04 17.52 -18.87
CA PHE A 383 -9.15 17.42 -20.03
C PHE A 383 -8.60 18.79 -20.47
N LYS A 384 -9.43 19.82 -20.40
CA LYS A 384 -9.01 21.19 -20.69
C LYS A 384 -7.94 21.68 -19.71
N GLU A 385 -8.16 21.44 -18.40
CA GLU A 385 -7.20 21.81 -17.35
C GLU A 385 -5.85 21.12 -17.54
N ILE A 386 -5.85 19.83 -17.90
CA ILE A 386 -4.62 19.07 -18.22
C ILE A 386 -3.88 19.69 -19.41
N GLY A 387 -4.61 20.12 -20.45
CA GLY A 387 -4.05 20.74 -21.65
C GLY A 387 -3.45 22.13 -21.41
N GLU A 388 -4.09 22.96 -20.59
CA GLU A 388 -3.65 24.33 -20.31
C GLU A 388 -2.32 24.42 -19.56
N ILE A 389 -2.04 23.47 -18.66
CA ILE A 389 -0.78 23.46 -17.87
C ILE A 389 0.42 22.94 -18.67
N ARG A 390 0.20 22.10 -19.68
CA ARG A 390 1.31 21.54 -20.48
C ARG A 390 1.74 22.41 -21.66
N VAL A 391 1.02 23.46 -21.93
CA VAL A 391 1.34 24.44 -22.98
C VAL A 391 2.10 25.67 -22.43
N ASN A 392 2.11 25.85 -21.09
CA ASN A 392 2.85 26.87 -20.36
C ASN A 392 4.08 26.28 -19.66
#